data_7d2a0b1d197855370f639d31ab53c014
#
_entry.id   7d2a0b1d197855370f639d31ab53c014
#
_cell.length_a   1.000
_cell.length_b   1.000
_cell.length_c   1.000
_cell.angle_alpha   90.00
_cell.angle_beta   90.00
_cell.angle_gamma   90.00
#
_symmetry.space_group_name_H-M   'P 1'
#
loop_
_entity.id
_entity.type
_entity.pdbx_description
1 polymer ?
#
loop_
_entity_poly.entity_id
_entity_poly.type
_entity_poly.pdbx_seq_one_letter_code
_entity_poly.pdbx_strand_id
1 'polypeptide(L)' 'FDARRALIIGDSLTSDIRGGINCGVRTCWFDPKGLPPRADIPADYTVRSLAEIPALVERIFC' A
#
# COMPACT_ATOMS: atom_id res chain seq x y z
N PHE A 1 8.97 0.66 -17.09
CA PHE A 1 8.28 0.53 -15.79
C PHE A 1 7.41 -0.72 -15.79
N ASP A 2 7.59 -1.58 -14.81
CA ASP A 2 6.80 -2.81 -14.64
C ASP A 2 5.94 -2.68 -13.39
N ALA A 3 4.62 -2.49 -13.57
CA ALA A 3 3.68 -2.31 -12.48
C ALA A 3 3.64 -3.52 -11.52
N ARG A 4 3.95 -4.72 -12.02
CA ARG A 4 3.97 -5.92 -11.19
C ARG A 4 5.12 -5.94 -10.20
N ARG A 5 6.14 -5.12 -10.42
CA ARG A 5 7.33 -5.01 -9.56
C ARG A 5 7.34 -3.71 -8.77
N ALA A 6 6.22 -2.99 -8.76
CA ALA A 6 6.11 -1.72 -8.06
C ALA A 6 5.16 -1.83 -6.88
N LEU A 7 5.47 -1.10 -5.83
CA LEU A 7 4.64 -1.00 -4.63
C LEU A 7 4.63 0.45 -4.17
N ILE A 8 3.44 1.03 -4.05
CA ILE A 8 3.29 2.36 -3.47
C ILE A 8 2.96 2.21 -2.00
N ILE A 9 3.73 2.87 -1.15
CA ILE A 9 3.52 2.89 0.30
C ILE A 9 3.25 4.34 0.69
N GLY A 10 2.12 4.58 1.34
CA GLY A 10 1.77 5.92 1.77
C GLY A 10 0.69 5.93 2.83
N ASP A 11 0.54 7.07 3.48
CA ASP A 11 -0.44 7.26 4.56
C ASP A 11 -1.76 7.86 4.07
N SER A 12 -1.82 8.36 2.85
CA SER A 12 -3.00 9.00 2.29
C SER A 12 -3.75 8.07 1.35
N LEU A 13 -4.96 7.65 1.75
CA LEU A 13 -5.81 6.84 0.88
C LEU A 13 -6.20 7.59 -0.40
N THR A 14 -6.52 8.88 -0.28
CA THR A 14 -7.04 9.65 -1.41
C THR A 14 -5.97 10.05 -2.42
N SER A 15 -4.72 10.19 -2.02
CA SER A 15 -3.65 10.52 -2.96
C SER A 15 -2.75 9.32 -3.25
N ASP A 16 -2.10 8.74 -2.25
CA ASP A 16 -1.10 7.70 -2.49
C ASP A 16 -1.74 6.39 -2.95
N ILE A 17 -2.75 5.91 -2.23
CA ILE A 17 -3.34 4.61 -2.52
C ILE A 17 -4.21 4.68 -3.78
N ARG A 18 -5.02 5.71 -3.90
CA ARG A 18 -5.84 5.89 -5.10
C ARG A 18 -4.95 6.06 -6.34
N GLY A 19 -3.86 6.82 -6.22
CA GLY A 19 -2.89 6.96 -7.30
C GLY A 19 -2.28 5.63 -7.72
N GLY A 20 -1.93 4.79 -6.76
CA GLY A 20 -1.40 3.46 -7.04
C GLY A 20 -2.42 2.57 -7.74
N ILE A 21 -3.68 2.58 -7.26
CA ILE A 21 -4.77 1.82 -7.89
C ILE A 21 -4.95 2.26 -9.34
N ASN A 22 -4.97 3.57 -9.60
CA ASN A 22 -5.17 4.11 -10.93
C ASN A 22 -4.02 3.76 -11.88
N CYS A 23 -2.82 3.58 -11.35
CA CYS A 23 -1.65 3.18 -12.13
C CYS A 23 -1.51 1.66 -12.27
N GLY A 24 -2.35 0.89 -11.59
CA GLY A 24 -2.30 -0.57 -11.64
C GLY A 24 -1.14 -1.18 -10.87
N VAL A 25 -0.56 -0.47 -9.90
CA VAL A 25 0.51 -0.99 -9.06
C VAL A 25 -0.03 -1.47 -7.72
N ARG A 26 0.72 -2.33 -7.03
CA ARG A 26 0.37 -2.75 -5.68
C ARG A 26 0.41 -1.57 -4.73
N THR A 27 -0.47 -1.59 -3.73
CA THR A 27 -0.58 -0.50 -2.76
C THR A 27 -0.47 -1.03 -1.35
N CYS A 28 0.23 -0.27 -0.51
CA CYS A 28 0.36 -0.54 0.92
C CYS A 28 0.01 0.73 1.69
N TRP A 29 -1.07 0.67 2.46
CA TRP A 29 -1.48 1.80 3.28
C TRP A 29 -0.75 1.76 4.61
N PHE A 30 0.03 2.81 4.87
CA PHE A 30 0.65 3.00 6.17
C PHE A 30 -0.35 3.69 7.09
N ASP A 31 -0.90 2.94 8.05
CA ASP A 31 -1.97 3.39 8.94
C ASP A 31 -1.57 3.18 10.40
N PRO A 32 -0.71 4.06 10.97
CA PRO A 32 -0.24 3.90 12.35
C PRO A 32 -1.35 4.12 13.38
N LYS A 33 -2.43 4.81 13.02
CA LYS A 33 -3.54 5.10 13.93
C LYS A 33 -4.63 4.04 13.92
N GLY A 34 -4.56 3.08 13.03
CA GLY A 34 -5.57 2.03 12.91
C GLY A 34 -6.93 2.56 12.49
N LEU A 35 -6.96 3.49 11.54
CA LEU A 35 -8.19 4.05 11.02
C LEU A 35 -8.99 3.01 10.25
N PRO A 36 -10.33 3.13 10.17
CA PRO A 36 -11.12 2.18 9.41
C PRO A 36 -10.81 2.27 7.92
N PRO A 37 -10.75 1.13 7.21
CA PRO A 37 -10.51 1.13 5.78
C PRO A 37 -11.70 1.70 5.02
N ARG A 38 -11.44 2.24 3.83
CA ARG A 38 -12.50 2.71 2.95
C ARG A 38 -12.72 1.70 1.83
N ALA A 39 -13.97 1.27 1.66
CA ALA A 39 -14.31 0.28 0.64
C ALA A 39 -14.10 0.81 -0.78
N ASP A 40 -14.18 2.12 -0.98
CA ASP A 40 -14.00 2.75 -2.28
C ASP A 40 -12.52 2.96 -2.66
N ILE A 41 -11.60 2.76 -1.70
CA ILE A 41 -10.15 2.86 -1.94
C ILE A 41 -9.48 1.66 -1.26
N PRO A 42 -9.60 0.44 -1.82
CA PRO A 42 -9.06 -0.76 -1.19
C PRO A 42 -7.55 -0.87 -1.44
N ALA A 43 -6.76 -0.74 -0.37
CA ALA A 43 -5.33 -1.02 -0.45
C ALA A 43 -5.10 -2.53 -0.47
N ASP A 44 -4.07 -2.97 -1.20
CA ASP A 44 -3.73 -4.39 -1.23
C ASP A 44 -3.19 -4.86 0.11
N TYR A 45 -2.46 -4.00 0.80
CA TYR A 45 -1.85 -4.29 2.10
C TYR A 45 -2.04 -3.09 3.02
N THR A 46 -2.01 -3.36 4.33
CA THR A 46 -2.06 -2.31 5.35
C THR A 46 -1.04 -2.65 6.43
N VAL A 47 -0.21 -1.66 6.79
CA VAL A 47 0.76 -1.81 7.88
C VAL A 47 0.59 -0.68 8.88
N ARG A 48 0.87 -0.94 10.14
CA ARG A 48 0.78 0.06 11.21
C ARG A 48 2.14 0.57 11.64
N SER A 49 3.21 -0.10 11.25
CA SER A 49 4.58 0.28 11.59
C SER A 49 5.45 0.15 10.35
N LEU A 50 6.37 1.09 10.17
CA LEU A 50 7.34 1.02 9.09
C LEU A 50 8.25 -0.20 9.20
N ALA A 51 8.41 -0.74 10.42
CA ALA A 51 9.21 -1.95 10.65
C ALA A 51 8.62 -3.19 9.97
N GLU A 52 7.33 -3.18 9.60
CA GLU A 52 6.68 -4.28 8.90
C GLU A 52 7.02 -4.32 7.41
N ILE A 53 7.51 -3.23 6.86
CA ILE A 53 7.68 -3.07 5.41
C ILE A 53 8.74 -4.01 4.82
N PRO A 54 9.94 -4.19 5.41
CA PRO A 54 10.92 -5.10 4.83
C PRO A 54 10.40 -6.53 4.64
N ALA A 55 9.71 -7.08 5.65
CA ALA A 55 9.13 -8.41 5.56
C ALA A 55 8.02 -8.47 4.51
N LEU A 56 7.20 -7.43 4.42
CA LEU A 56 6.14 -7.35 3.42
C LEU A 56 6.71 -7.34 2.00
N VAL A 57 7.72 -6.52 1.76
CA VAL A 57 8.38 -6.43 0.45
C VAL A 57 8.97 -7.77 0.05
N GLU A 58 9.61 -8.46 1.00
CA GLU A 58 10.15 -9.79 0.75
C GLU A 58 9.05 -10.77 0.36
N ARG A 59 7.92 -10.77 1.05
CA ARG A 59 6.79 -11.64 0.73
C ARG A 59 6.20 -11.37 -0.65
N ILE A 60 6.16 -10.11 -1.07
CA ILE A 60 5.56 -9.71 -2.34
C ILE A 60 6.47 -10.04 -3.52
N PHE A 61 7.77 -9.77 -3.38
CA PHE A 61 8.72 -9.80 -4.50
C PHE A 61 9.71 -10.96 -4.47
N CYS A 62 9.64 -11.83 -3.46
CA CYS A 62 10.53 -13.01 -3.37
C CYS A 62 9.71 -14.33 -3.27
#